data_cf945006d84355daf0bfb87c0b3cec7a
#
_entry.id   cf945006d84355daf0bfb87c0b3cec7a
#
_cell.length_a   1.000
_cell.length_b   1.000
_cell.length_c   1.000
_cell.angle_alpha   90.00
_cell.angle_beta   90.00
_cell.angle_gamma   90.00
#
_symmetry.space_group_name_H-M   'P 1'
#
loop_
_entity.id
_entity.type
_entity.pdbx_description
1 polymer ?
#
loop_
_entity_poly.entity_id
_entity_poly.type
_entity_poly.pdbx_seq_one_letter_code
_entity_poly.pdbx_strand_id
1 'polypeptide(L)'
;MPLIPAIPRPRQVINAIRRMVVPMTRPVTRDWVPGDIKHVVVIGAGLAGLSAACRLRAAGLDVTVVESEPEVGGRCRTERLTSEHGEFFADTGATVLTMPGLVDSALYALGTSPEAVGWAPQRLSPAYHASFSSGRHLDVFSDADTMAHEVSRFATEKYGKNHAAQIVSGYRTHRSWIQRMFSAAFENFMAADFDSALDTLSTPSAANDMVDLVELGGFGSLGRRVQRNLHDDELARVFSFQALYAGVPPRKARAVYGLISHMDTSMGVYYPQFGMGDMPDALAKAFTQAGGTIHTNTPVESIEAVYDRAVGVLLENGENIAADAIIATPDLPVVDQLIGTRRSTAGINPVWSPSAVVVHGTVPVDVAQQWADTGVAAQHHTISFGKKWDKTFKEITARRGKGKLMSAPSLLITRPAVSAPERRFTGADGKLYEPISVLAPTPNLAAFPADWASMGQAYVRELLGVLEQRGFQRIAESLAIGRVNTPADWAQQGHGAGSPFALAHTVGQTGPFRPANYPVAGLNNVVLAGSSTTPGVGVPTTVLSGGLAARRILGGGSLW
;
A
#
# COMPACT_ATOMS: atom_id res chain seq x y z
N MET A 1 -9.56 -36.38 11.79
CA MET A 1 -8.86 -35.54 10.81
C MET A 1 -9.78 -35.38 9.61
N PRO A 2 -10.32 -34.20 9.29
CA PRO A 2 -11.04 -34.02 8.04
C PRO A 2 -10.03 -34.03 6.90
N LEU A 3 -10.26 -34.86 5.92
CA LEU A 3 -9.49 -34.97 4.67
C LEU A 3 -9.52 -33.59 3.98
N ILE A 4 -8.35 -32.96 3.88
CA ILE A 4 -8.17 -31.78 3.03
C ILE A 4 -8.40 -32.25 1.60
N PRO A 5 -9.41 -31.73 0.87
CA PRO A 5 -9.64 -32.13 -0.51
C PRO A 5 -8.38 -31.89 -1.34
N ALA A 6 -7.98 -32.85 -2.15
CA ALA A 6 -6.84 -32.78 -3.03
C ALA A 6 -7.00 -31.56 -3.97
N ILE A 7 -6.01 -30.68 -3.99
CA ILE A 7 -6.00 -29.52 -4.92
C ILE A 7 -6.07 -30.08 -6.34
N PRO A 8 -7.11 -29.73 -7.15
CA PRO A 8 -7.26 -30.26 -8.49
C PRO A 8 -6.03 -29.89 -9.35
N ARG A 9 -5.66 -30.77 -10.27
CA ARG A 9 -4.55 -30.52 -11.19
C ARG A 9 -4.88 -29.32 -12.10
N PRO A 10 -3.92 -28.45 -12.46
CA PRO A 10 -4.18 -27.24 -13.26
C PRO A 10 -5.05 -27.48 -14.49
N ARG A 11 -4.82 -28.55 -15.27
CA ARG A 11 -5.65 -28.91 -16.42
C ARG A 11 -7.11 -29.20 -16.09
N GLN A 12 -7.40 -29.73 -14.90
CA GLN A 12 -8.78 -29.97 -14.45
C GLN A 12 -9.49 -28.67 -14.11
N VAL A 13 -8.78 -27.74 -13.50
CA VAL A 13 -9.30 -26.38 -13.19
C VAL A 13 -9.55 -25.61 -14.49
N ILE A 14 -8.61 -25.60 -15.43
CA ILE A 14 -8.72 -24.96 -16.75
C ILE A 14 -9.93 -25.51 -17.52
N ASN A 15 -10.10 -26.83 -17.57
CA ASN A 15 -11.24 -27.44 -18.24
C ASN A 15 -12.56 -27.15 -17.54
N ALA A 16 -12.58 -27.03 -16.20
CA ALA A 16 -13.75 -26.61 -15.45
C ALA A 16 -14.12 -25.15 -15.74
N ILE A 17 -13.13 -24.25 -15.75
CA ILE A 17 -13.33 -22.83 -16.11
C ILE A 17 -13.88 -22.71 -17.52
N ARG A 18 -13.27 -23.34 -18.52
CA ARG A 18 -13.76 -23.32 -19.92
C ARG A 18 -15.20 -23.86 -20.06
N ARG A 19 -15.60 -24.85 -19.26
CA ARG A 19 -16.97 -25.37 -19.24
C ARG A 19 -17.97 -24.43 -18.55
N MET A 20 -17.53 -23.64 -17.57
CA MET A 20 -18.36 -22.66 -16.88
C MET A 20 -18.61 -21.40 -17.71
N VAL A 21 -17.64 -20.98 -18.53
CA VAL A 21 -17.71 -19.74 -19.34
C VAL A 21 -18.74 -19.86 -20.47
N VAL A 22 -18.86 -21.03 -21.09
CA VAL A 22 -19.77 -21.24 -22.24
C VAL A 22 -21.27 -21.00 -21.91
N PRO A 23 -21.78 -21.32 -20.72
CA PRO A 23 -23.18 -21.00 -20.34
C PRO A 23 -23.39 -19.63 -19.71
N MET A 24 -22.32 -18.89 -19.35
CA MET A 24 -22.42 -17.62 -18.57
C MET A 24 -22.50 -16.37 -19.46
N THR A 25 -23.16 -16.43 -20.59
CA THR A 25 -23.42 -15.27 -21.47
C THR A 25 -24.46 -14.29 -20.92
N ARG A 26 -24.88 -14.40 -19.66
CA ARG A 26 -25.71 -13.38 -19.02
C ARG A 26 -24.82 -12.24 -18.53
N PRO A 27 -25.15 -10.97 -18.88
CA PRO A 27 -24.46 -9.84 -18.26
C PRO A 27 -24.60 -9.97 -16.73
N VAL A 28 -23.49 -9.90 -16.00
CA VAL A 28 -23.52 -9.81 -14.55
C VAL A 28 -24.19 -8.50 -14.23
N THR A 29 -25.38 -8.57 -13.66
CA THR A 29 -26.05 -7.39 -13.09
C THR A 29 -25.28 -7.03 -11.84
N ARG A 30 -24.48 -5.99 -11.91
CA ARG A 30 -23.81 -5.41 -10.73
C ARG A 30 -24.79 -4.59 -9.94
N ASP A 31 -24.65 -4.65 -8.63
CA ASP A 31 -25.42 -3.79 -7.75
C ASP A 31 -24.89 -2.35 -7.82
N TRP A 32 -25.56 -1.48 -8.54
CA TRP A 32 -25.30 -0.05 -8.60
C TRP A 32 -26.06 0.68 -7.51
N VAL A 33 -25.56 1.87 -7.10
CA VAL A 33 -26.31 2.73 -6.19
C VAL A 33 -27.61 3.15 -6.87
N PRO A 34 -28.79 2.85 -6.30
CA PRO A 34 -30.07 3.14 -6.92
C PRO A 34 -30.47 4.60 -6.76
N GLY A 35 -31.22 5.13 -7.71
CA GLY A 35 -31.84 6.46 -7.66
C GLY A 35 -31.13 7.50 -8.53
N ASP A 36 -31.69 8.71 -8.54
CA ASP A 36 -31.12 9.88 -9.22
C ASP A 36 -30.13 10.56 -8.24
N ILE A 37 -28.85 10.32 -8.46
CA ILE A 37 -27.78 10.84 -7.61
C ILE A 37 -27.31 12.17 -8.18
N LYS A 38 -27.40 13.22 -7.40
CA LYS A 38 -26.95 14.59 -7.74
C LYS A 38 -25.85 15.08 -6.83
N HIS A 39 -25.97 14.79 -5.52
CA HIS A 39 -25.00 15.20 -4.52
C HIS A 39 -24.42 13.99 -3.79
N VAL A 40 -23.09 13.91 -3.78
CA VAL A 40 -22.34 12.84 -3.08
C VAL A 40 -21.48 13.45 -1.98
N VAL A 41 -21.59 12.92 -0.78
CA VAL A 41 -20.65 13.22 0.31
C VAL A 41 -19.58 12.15 0.36
N VAL A 42 -18.32 12.56 0.37
CA VAL A 42 -17.15 11.70 0.53
C VAL A 42 -16.55 11.93 1.92
N ILE A 43 -16.57 10.92 2.77
CA ILE A 43 -15.99 10.97 4.12
C ILE A 43 -14.52 10.56 4.03
N GLY A 44 -13.62 11.53 4.26
CA GLY A 44 -12.17 11.39 4.25
C GLY A 44 -11.53 11.87 2.95
N ALA A 45 -10.59 12.81 3.07
CA ALA A 45 -9.79 13.39 1.99
C ALA A 45 -8.45 12.65 1.79
N GLY A 46 -8.41 11.34 2.04
CA GLY A 46 -7.29 10.48 1.66
C GLY A 46 -7.31 10.15 0.16
N LEU A 47 -6.32 9.41 -0.33
CA LEU A 47 -6.19 9.07 -1.76
C LEU A 47 -7.42 8.41 -2.37
N ALA A 48 -8.12 7.54 -1.64
CA ALA A 48 -9.34 6.91 -2.13
C ALA A 48 -10.47 7.93 -2.29
N GLY A 49 -10.67 8.78 -1.27
CA GLY A 49 -11.72 9.80 -1.30
C GLY A 49 -11.49 10.84 -2.39
N LEU A 50 -10.28 11.37 -2.49
CA LEU A 50 -9.92 12.33 -3.54
C LEU A 50 -10.01 11.73 -4.93
N SER A 51 -9.55 10.48 -5.13
CA SER A 51 -9.70 9.77 -6.40
C SER A 51 -11.16 9.57 -6.80
N ALA A 52 -12.02 9.22 -5.84
CA ALA A 52 -13.46 9.10 -6.07
C ALA A 52 -14.09 10.46 -6.38
N ALA A 53 -13.79 11.48 -5.57
CA ALA A 53 -14.32 12.83 -5.72
C ALA A 53 -14.00 13.44 -7.09
N CYS A 54 -12.75 13.30 -7.56
CA CYS A 54 -12.35 13.74 -8.89
C CYS A 54 -13.19 13.11 -10.00
N ARG A 55 -13.40 11.79 -9.94
CA ARG A 55 -14.18 11.07 -10.97
C ARG A 55 -15.66 11.37 -10.94
N LEU A 56 -16.25 11.52 -9.76
CA LEU A 56 -17.65 11.91 -9.61
C LEU A 56 -17.87 13.34 -10.11
N ARG A 57 -16.97 14.25 -9.77
CA ARG A 57 -17.03 15.64 -10.25
C ARG A 57 -16.86 15.73 -11.76
N ALA A 58 -15.96 14.93 -12.34
CA ALA A 58 -15.79 14.82 -13.78
C ALA A 58 -17.06 14.33 -14.50
N ALA A 59 -17.86 13.51 -13.84
CA ALA A 59 -19.17 13.06 -14.34
C ALA A 59 -20.29 14.11 -14.15
N GLY A 60 -20.00 15.28 -13.59
CA GLY A 60 -20.94 16.39 -13.41
C GLY A 60 -21.75 16.36 -12.13
N LEU A 61 -21.45 15.45 -11.19
CA LEU A 61 -22.13 15.39 -9.89
C LEU A 61 -21.63 16.51 -8.97
N ASP A 62 -22.50 16.95 -8.06
CA ASP A 62 -22.10 17.75 -6.91
C ASP A 62 -21.39 16.86 -5.89
N VAL A 63 -20.21 17.29 -5.42
CA VAL A 63 -19.40 16.46 -4.52
C VAL A 63 -18.83 17.32 -3.40
N THR A 64 -19.10 16.90 -2.17
CA THR A 64 -18.54 17.48 -0.95
C THR A 64 -17.65 16.44 -0.26
N VAL A 65 -16.39 16.78 -0.06
CA VAL A 65 -15.45 15.98 0.72
C VAL A 65 -15.38 16.55 2.14
N VAL A 66 -15.51 15.71 3.16
CA VAL A 66 -15.37 16.09 4.58
C VAL A 66 -14.17 15.35 5.18
N GLU A 67 -13.26 16.08 5.80
CA GLU A 67 -12.01 15.58 6.38
C GLU A 67 -11.89 16.04 7.83
N SER A 68 -11.60 15.12 8.73
CA SER A 68 -11.44 15.40 10.18
C SER A 68 -10.17 16.19 10.48
N GLU A 69 -9.12 15.97 9.71
CA GLU A 69 -7.82 16.59 9.90
C GLU A 69 -7.74 17.98 9.25
N PRO A 70 -6.77 18.83 9.64
CA PRO A 70 -6.57 20.14 9.03
C PRO A 70 -6.07 20.08 7.58
N GLU A 71 -5.47 18.96 7.18
CA GLU A 71 -4.85 18.76 5.88
C GLU A 71 -5.39 17.49 5.21
N VAL A 72 -5.46 17.51 3.87
CA VAL A 72 -5.82 16.35 3.06
C VAL A 72 -4.70 15.31 3.05
N GLY A 73 -4.96 14.11 2.53
CA GLY A 73 -3.95 13.08 2.25
C GLY A 73 -4.06 11.83 3.10
N GLY A 74 -4.69 11.90 4.28
CA GLY A 74 -4.84 10.75 5.17
C GLY A 74 -3.47 10.13 5.51
N ARG A 75 -3.23 8.88 5.09
CA ARG A 75 -1.94 8.18 5.24
C ARG A 75 -0.91 8.48 4.14
N CYS A 76 -1.06 9.54 3.41
CA CYS A 76 -0.12 9.95 2.37
C CYS A 76 0.08 11.46 2.46
N ARG A 77 0.74 11.90 3.56
CA ARG A 77 0.99 13.31 3.86
C ARG A 77 2.48 13.56 4.01
N THR A 78 2.89 14.78 3.71
CA THR A 78 4.18 15.34 4.08
C THR A 78 3.94 16.38 5.16
N GLU A 79 4.34 16.07 6.39
CA GLU A 79 4.06 16.91 7.56
C GLU A 79 5.30 17.65 8.03
N ARG A 80 5.11 18.86 8.55
CA ARG A 80 6.17 19.61 9.22
C ARG A 80 6.32 19.10 10.66
N LEU A 81 7.51 18.60 10.98
CA LEU A 81 7.89 18.11 12.29
C LEU A 81 9.03 18.94 12.87
N THR A 82 9.24 18.84 14.18
CA THR A 82 10.34 19.48 14.88
C THR A 82 11.23 18.43 15.54
N SER A 83 12.53 18.57 15.40
CA SER A 83 13.55 17.82 16.12
C SER A 83 14.49 18.77 16.86
N GLU A 84 15.47 18.25 17.60
CA GLU A 84 16.52 19.06 18.24
C GLU A 84 17.36 19.85 17.22
N HIS A 85 17.43 19.40 15.98
CA HIS A 85 18.17 20.10 14.91
C HIS A 85 17.37 21.23 14.25
N GLY A 86 16.06 21.27 14.42
CA GLY A 86 15.15 22.26 13.85
C GLY A 86 13.91 21.66 13.21
N GLU A 87 13.17 22.47 12.48
CA GLU A 87 11.98 22.05 11.73
C GLU A 87 12.37 21.33 10.42
N PHE A 88 11.64 20.30 10.08
CA PHE A 88 11.83 19.53 8.85
C PHE A 88 10.53 18.94 8.34
N PHE A 89 10.49 18.57 7.07
CA PHE A 89 9.34 17.89 6.48
C PHE A 89 9.58 16.38 6.43
N ALA A 90 8.59 15.59 6.84
CA ALA A 90 8.61 14.13 6.82
C ALA A 90 7.38 13.58 6.09
N ASP A 91 7.59 12.53 5.30
CA ASP A 91 6.50 11.73 4.75
C ASP A 91 6.03 10.75 5.84
N THR A 92 4.90 11.07 6.48
CA THR A 92 4.46 10.38 7.70
C THR A 92 3.65 9.11 7.44
N GLY A 93 3.49 8.73 6.19
CA GLY A 93 2.78 7.52 5.79
C GLY A 93 3.52 6.72 4.72
N ALA A 94 2.89 6.52 3.56
CA ALA A 94 3.52 5.82 2.45
C ALA A 94 4.73 6.61 1.91
N THR A 95 5.85 5.93 1.65
CA THR A 95 7.06 6.55 1.07
C THR A 95 7.41 5.97 -0.29
N VAL A 96 6.70 4.95 -0.75
CA VAL A 96 6.93 4.27 -2.03
C VAL A 96 5.76 4.53 -2.97
N LEU A 97 6.02 5.24 -4.04
CA LEU A 97 5.05 5.50 -5.11
C LEU A 97 5.35 4.62 -6.32
N THR A 98 4.37 3.84 -6.73
CA THR A 98 4.37 3.12 -8.01
C THR A 98 3.15 3.52 -8.83
N MET A 99 3.21 3.35 -10.16
CA MET A 99 2.08 3.63 -11.07
C MET A 99 1.49 5.05 -10.93
N PRO A 100 2.30 6.12 -11.05
CA PRO A 100 1.82 7.50 -10.94
C PRO A 100 0.71 7.84 -11.95
N GLY A 101 0.68 7.18 -13.11
CA GLY A 101 -0.36 7.33 -14.13
C GLY A 101 -1.79 7.07 -13.64
N LEU A 102 -1.98 6.43 -12.48
CA LEU A 102 -3.31 6.31 -11.87
C LEU A 102 -3.80 7.64 -11.29
N VAL A 103 -2.89 8.48 -10.79
CA VAL A 103 -3.18 9.85 -10.37
C VAL A 103 -3.44 10.71 -11.61
N ASP A 104 -2.58 10.59 -12.64
CA ASP A 104 -2.73 11.31 -13.90
C ASP A 104 -4.12 11.05 -14.52
N SER A 105 -4.57 9.79 -14.48
CA SER A 105 -5.91 9.40 -14.97
C SER A 105 -7.04 10.13 -14.23
N ALA A 106 -6.92 10.37 -12.92
CA ALA A 106 -7.94 11.12 -12.17
C ALA A 106 -7.91 12.61 -12.50
N LEU A 107 -6.73 13.18 -12.78
CA LEU A 107 -6.55 14.55 -13.21
C LEU A 107 -7.11 14.76 -14.63
N TYR A 108 -6.76 13.88 -15.56
CA TYR A 108 -7.29 13.94 -16.93
C TYR A 108 -8.81 13.80 -16.99
N ALA A 109 -9.41 13.00 -16.11
CA ALA A 109 -10.86 12.89 -16.03
C ALA A 109 -11.54 14.26 -15.72
N LEU A 110 -10.88 15.12 -14.94
CA LEU A 110 -11.32 16.49 -14.65
C LEU A 110 -10.97 17.49 -15.77
N GLY A 111 -10.33 17.06 -16.86
CA GLY A 111 -9.90 17.94 -17.95
C GLY A 111 -8.67 18.79 -17.60
N THR A 112 -7.91 18.41 -16.57
CA THR A 112 -6.66 19.10 -16.18
C THR A 112 -5.44 18.22 -16.43
N SER A 113 -4.25 18.81 -16.53
CA SER A 113 -3.01 18.06 -16.68
C SER A 113 -2.24 17.99 -15.34
N PRO A 114 -1.36 16.99 -15.19
CA PRO A 114 -0.44 16.90 -14.04
C PRO A 114 0.32 18.20 -13.78
N GLU A 115 0.86 18.80 -14.82
CA GLU A 115 1.67 20.03 -14.73
C GLU A 115 0.86 21.23 -14.23
N ALA A 116 -0.42 21.34 -14.60
CA ALA A 116 -1.30 22.43 -14.19
C ALA A 116 -1.54 22.47 -12.68
N VAL A 117 -1.42 21.33 -12.02
CA VAL A 117 -1.59 21.20 -10.57
C VAL A 117 -0.27 21.03 -9.82
N GLY A 118 0.85 20.97 -10.52
CA GLY A 118 2.20 20.81 -9.94
C GLY A 118 2.56 19.36 -9.62
N TRP A 119 1.89 18.38 -10.21
CA TRP A 119 2.18 16.98 -10.03
C TRP A 119 3.27 16.51 -11.00
N ALA A 120 4.47 16.22 -10.48
CA ALA A 120 5.64 15.84 -11.28
C ALA A 120 6.53 14.81 -10.54
N PRO A 121 6.08 13.57 -10.37
CA PRO A 121 6.86 12.55 -9.69
C PRO A 121 8.08 12.14 -10.51
N GLN A 122 9.24 12.13 -9.88
CA GLN A 122 10.49 11.70 -10.49
C GLN A 122 10.74 10.21 -10.25
N ARG A 123 11.22 9.51 -11.27
CA ARG A 123 11.59 8.10 -11.15
C ARG A 123 12.90 7.94 -10.40
N LEU A 124 12.91 7.11 -9.38
CA LEU A 124 14.11 6.76 -8.63
C LEU A 124 14.94 5.71 -9.38
N SER A 125 16.24 5.92 -9.46
CA SER A 125 17.16 4.95 -10.04
C SER A 125 18.49 4.97 -9.28
N PRO A 126 18.79 3.94 -8.50
CA PRO A 126 17.98 2.73 -8.24
C PRO A 126 16.70 3.01 -7.44
N ALA A 127 15.72 2.11 -7.57
CA ALA A 127 14.48 2.14 -6.80
C ALA A 127 14.71 1.84 -5.31
N TYR A 128 15.58 0.88 -5.04
CA TYR A 128 15.97 0.43 -3.71
C TYR A 128 17.47 0.08 -3.66
N HIS A 129 18.05 0.27 -2.49
CA HIS A 129 19.29 -0.34 -2.08
C HIS A 129 18.99 -1.46 -1.08
N ALA A 130 19.34 -2.69 -1.39
CA ALA A 130 19.17 -3.85 -0.51
C ALA A 130 20.50 -4.16 0.18
N SER A 131 20.56 -4.01 1.49
CA SER A 131 21.72 -4.34 2.32
C SER A 131 21.44 -5.62 3.12
N PHE A 132 22.36 -6.57 3.10
CA PHE A 132 22.22 -7.86 3.76
C PHE A 132 23.18 -8.00 4.93
N SER A 133 22.76 -8.76 5.93
CA SER A 133 23.62 -9.07 7.08
C SER A 133 24.85 -9.91 6.76
N SER A 134 25.02 -10.37 5.54
CA SER A 134 26.23 -10.97 5.01
C SER A 134 27.32 -9.95 4.64
N GLY A 135 26.98 -8.65 4.62
CA GLY A 135 27.80 -7.55 4.10
C GLY A 135 27.62 -7.32 2.59
N ARG A 136 26.83 -8.16 1.91
CA ARG A 136 26.51 -7.98 0.49
C ARG A 136 25.44 -6.91 0.31
N HIS A 137 25.40 -6.29 -0.84
CA HIS A 137 24.39 -5.30 -1.22
C HIS A 137 24.01 -5.43 -2.69
N LEU A 138 22.79 -4.99 -3.02
CA LEU A 138 22.23 -5.02 -4.35
C LEU A 138 21.42 -3.74 -4.59
N ASP A 139 21.70 -3.04 -5.67
CA ASP A 139 20.86 -1.96 -6.14
C ASP A 139 19.78 -2.48 -7.08
N VAL A 140 18.54 -2.07 -6.84
CA VAL A 140 17.38 -2.56 -7.60
C VAL A 140 17.03 -1.54 -8.69
N PHE A 141 17.33 -1.88 -9.93
CA PHE A 141 17.00 -1.07 -11.09
C PHE A 141 15.75 -1.56 -11.81
N SER A 142 14.92 -0.65 -12.27
CA SER A 142 13.75 -1.00 -13.06
C SER A 142 14.07 -1.31 -14.54
N ASP A 143 15.21 -0.83 -15.05
CA ASP A 143 15.71 -1.25 -16.36
C ASP A 143 16.17 -2.72 -16.33
N ALA A 144 15.79 -3.50 -17.34
CA ALA A 144 15.98 -4.95 -17.34
C ALA A 144 17.44 -5.36 -17.47
N ASP A 145 18.19 -4.65 -18.31
CA ASP A 145 19.57 -5.02 -18.60
C ASP A 145 20.52 -4.49 -17.50
N THR A 146 20.30 -3.28 -17.02
CA THR A 146 20.99 -2.75 -15.84
C THR A 146 20.81 -3.66 -14.64
N MET A 147 19.57 -4.11 -14.37
CA MET A 147 19.30 -5.05 -13.27
C MET A 147 19.93 -6.42 -13.50
N ALA A 148 19.97 -6.91 -14.75
CA ALA A 148 20.63 -8.18 -15.05
C ALA A 148 22.16 -8.11 -14.82
N HIS A 149 22.79 -6.97 -15.15
CA HIS A 149 24.19 -6.73 -14.83
C HIS A 149 24.44 -6.68 -13.32
N GLU A 150 23.57 -6.00 -12.57
CA GLU A 150 23.67 -5.94 -11.11
C GLU A 150 23.47 -7.32 -10.45
N VAL A 151 22.51 -8.11 -10.92
CA VAL A 151 22.35 -9.52 -10.50
C VAL A 151 23.59 -10.35 -10.82
N SER A 152 24.22 -10.12 -11.97
CA SER A 152 25.48 -10.80 -12.34
C SER A 152 26.63 -10.43 -11.39
N ARG A 153 26.79 -9.14 -11.06
CA ARG A 153 27.78 -8.66 -10.08
C ARG A 153 27.54 -9.33 -8.73
N PHE A 154 26.32 -9.20 -8.22
CA PHE A 154 25.90 -9.75 -6.93
C PHE A 154 26.10 -11.26 -6.81
N ALA A 155 25.74 -12.00 -7.85
CA ALA A 155 25.89 -13.45 -7.87
C ALA A 155 27.35 -13.90 -7.99
N THR A 156 28.17 -13.14 -8.77
CA THR A 156 29.59 -13.45 -8.98
C THR A 156 30.38 -13.38 -7.69
N GLU A 157 30.08 -12.45 -6.80
CA GLU A 157 30.72 -12.31 -5.49
C GLU A 157 30.61 -13.58 -4.63
N LYS A 158 29.50 -14.31 -4.73
CA LYS A 158 29.25 -15.50 -3.91
C LYS A 158 29.52 -16.81 -4.62
N TYR A 159 29.24 -16.90 -5.91
CA TYR A 159 29.20 -18.17 -6.63
C TYR A 159 30.20 -18.27 -7.79
N GLY A 160 30.87 -17.18 -8.14
CA GLY A 160 31.73 -17.10 -9.32
C GLY A 160 30.94 -17.00 -10.64
N LYS A 161 31.66 -16.67 -11.73
CA LYS A 161 31.07 -16.26 -13.02
C LYS A 161 30.12 -17.31 -13.65
N ASN A 162 30.50 -18.60 -13.60
CA ASN A 162 29.72 -19.64 -14.26
C ASN A 162 28.34 -19.83 -13.60
N HIS A 163 28.27 -19.81 -12.28
CA HIS A 163 27.02 -19.96 -11.56
C HIS A 163 26.19 -18.67 -11.61
N ALA A 164 26.85 -17.52 -11.63
CA ALA A 164 26.19 -16.22 -11.80
C ALA A 164 25.36 -16.16 -13.10
N ALA A 165 25.86 -16.72 -14.20
CA ALA A 165 25.10 -16.78 -15.47
C ALA A 165 23.76 -17.53 -15.33
N GLN A 166 23.71 -18.60 -14.52
CA GLN A 166 22.47 -19.33 -14.24
C GLN A 166 21.50 -18.48 -13.41
N ILE A 167 22.00 -17.73 -12.43
CA ILE A 167 21.20 -16.84 -11.59
C ILE A 167 20.62 -15.69 -12.44
N VAL A 168 21.39 -15.10 -13.35
CA VAL A 168 20.91 -14.08 -14.29
C VAL A 168 19.83 -14.64 -15.21
N SER A 169 19.98 -15.85 -15.73
CA SER A 169 18.95 -16.52 -16.52
C SER A 169 17.66 -16.73 -15.72
N GLY A 170 17.81 -17.15 -14.46
CA GLY A 170 16.71 -17.29 -13.51
C GLY A 170 16.00 -15.97 -13.23
N TYR A 171 16.77 -14.89 -13.05
CA TYR A 171 16.21 -13.53 -12.89
C TYR A 171 15.42 -13.09 -14.12
N ARG A 172 15.93 -13.27 -15.33
CA ARG A 172 15.22 -12.92 -16.59
C ARG A 172 13.90 -13.71 -16.70
N THR A 173 13.93 -14.99 -16.36
CA THR A 173 12.73 -15.83 -16.28
C THR A 173 11.75 -15.34 -15.23
N HIS A 174 12.24 -14.95 -14.06
CA HIS A 174 11.41 -14.39 -12.98
C HIS A 174 10.76 -13.08 -13.40
N ARG A 175 11.52 -12.16 -14.00
CA ARG A 175 11.03 -10.87 -14.48
C ARG A 175 9.90 -11.03 -15.52
N SER A 176 10.09 -11.91 -16.51
CA SER A 176 9.05 -12.24 -17.49
C SER A 176 7.81 -12.86 -16.83
N TRP A 177 8.00 -13.71 -15.82
CA TRP A 177 6.91 -14.33 -15.09
C TRP A 177 6.08 -13.30 -14.30
N ILE A 178 6.71 -12.36 -13.56
CA ILE A 178 5.97 -11.33 -12.80
C ILE A 178 5.25 -10.35 -13.74
N GLN A 179 5.83 -10.04 -14.89
CA GLN A 179 5.19 -9.21 -15.93
C GLN A 179 3.91 -9.87 -16.46
N ARG A 180 3.98 -11.14 -16.86
CA ARG A 180 2.80 -11.90 -17.30
C ARG A 180 1.76 -12.04 -16.21
N MET A 181 2.19 -12.22 -14.96
CA MET A 181 1.31 -12.26 -13.80
C MET A 181 0.57 -10.93 -13.62
N PHE A 182 1.28 -9.79 -13.77
CA PHE A 182 0.68 -8.46 -13.72
C PHE A 182 -0.35 -8.28 -14.84
N SER A 183 -0.02 -8.61 -16.08
CA SER A 183 -0.94 -8.49 -17.21
C SER A 183 -2.22 -9.30 -17.02
N ALA A 184 -2.12 -10.53 -16.50
CA ALA A 184 -3.27 -11.39 -16.25
C ALA A 184 -4.08 -11.02 -14.98
N ALA A 185 -3.52 -10.18 -14.08
CA ALA A 185 -4.18 -9.86 -12.82
C ALA A 185 -4.68 -8.41 -12.73
N PHE A 186 -4.18 -7.51 -13.59
CA PHE A 186 -4.43 -6.09 -13.39
C PHE A 186 -5.90 -5.72 -13.64
N GLU A 187 -6.42 -5.94 -14.84
CA GLU A 187 -7.74 -5.43 -15.23
C GLU A 187 -8.89 -6.14 -14.52
N ASN A 188 -8.87 -7.47 -14.50
CA ASN A 188 -9.99 -8.27 -14.02
C ASN A 188 -9.88 -8.74 -12.56
N PHE A 189 -8.77 -8.36 -11.84
CA PHE A 189 -8.62 -8.69 -10.41
C PHE A 189 -8.15 -7.50 -9.57
N MET A 190 -7.16 -6.73 -10.01
CA MET A 190 -6.66 -5.60 -9.24
C MET A 190 -7.49 -4.33 -9.46
N ALA A 191 -7.87 -4.04 -10.71
CA ALA A 191 -8.72 -2.91 -11.08
C ALA A 191 -10.20 -3.30 -11.21
N ALA A 192 -10.59 -4.43 -10.62
CA ALA A 192 -11.93 -4.97 -10.67
C ALA A 192 -12.63 -4.91 -9.32
N ASP A 193 -13.93 -4.84 -9.40
CA ASP A 193 -14.85 -4.89 -8.30
C ASP A 193 -15.72 -6.14 -8.38
N PHE A 194 -16.12 -6.69 -7.24
CA PHE A 194 -16.79 -7.99 -7.15
C PHE A 194 -18.04 -7.90 -6.28
N ASP A 195 -19.16 -8.41 -6.78
CA ASP A 195 -20.36 -8.71 -5.99
C ASP A 195 -20.34 -10.16 -5.52
N SER A 196 -19.67 -11.03 -6.28
CA SER A 196 -19.49 -12.44 -5.97
C SER A 196 -18.19 -13.01 -6.51
N ALA A 197 -17.80 -14.20 -6.04
CA ALA A 197 -16.66 -14.93 -6.58
C ALA A 197 -16.86 -15.35 -8.06
N LEU A 198 -18.11 -15.39 -8.54
CA LEU A 198 -18.43 -15.75 -9.93
C LEU A 198 -18.06 -14.63 -10.91
N ASP A 199 -17.92 -13.39 -10.44
CA ASP A 199 -17.54 -12.25 -11.26
C ASP A 199 -16.16 -12.40 -11.88
N THR A 200 -15.28 -13.17 -11.24
CA THR A 200 -13.97 -13.54 -11.79
C THR A 200 -14.04 -14.35 -13.08
N LEU A 201 -15.23 -14.81 -13.47
CA LEU A 201 -15.50 -15.58 -14.69
C LEU A 201 -16.62 -14.95 -15.54
N SER A 202 -17.08 -13.76 -15.20
CA SER A 202 -18.28 -13.15 -15.76
C SER A 202 -18.15 -12.67 -17.20
N THR A 203 -16.93 -12.45 -17.66
CA THR A 203 -16.64 -12.04 -19.04
C THR A 203 -15.63 -12.99 -19.68
N PRO A 204 -15.61 -13.11 -21.04
CA PRO A 204 -14.57 -13.89 -21.71
C PRO A 204 -13.14 -13.41 -21.36
N SER A 205 -12.93 -12.11 -21.18
CA SER A 205 -11.64 -11.55 -20.75
C SER A 205 -11.27 -12.03 -19.34
N ALA A 206 -12.14 -11.86 -18.35
CA ALA A 206 -11.89 -12.30 -16.97
C ALA A 206 -11.62 -13.82 -16.88
N ALA A 207 -12.35 -14.61 -17.69
CA ALA A 207 -12.15 -16.05 -17.75
C ALA A 207 -10.80 -16.43 -18.35
N ASN A 208 -10.35 -15.75 -19.41
CA ASN A 208 -9.03 -15.95 -20.01
C ASN A 208 -7.92 -15.57 -19.04
N ASP A 209 -8.03 -14.43 -18.37
CA ASP A 209 -7.09 -14.01 -17.33
C ASP A 209 -7.02 -15.01 -16.17
N MET A 210 -8.16 -15.58 -15.78
CA MET A 210 -8.20 -16.65 -14.76
C MET A 210 -7.45 -17.90 -15.24
N VAL A 211 -7.60 -18.29 -16.51
CA VAL A 211 -6.82 -19.40 -17.10
C VAL A 211 -5.34 -19.08 -17.06
N ASP A 212 -4.94 -17.90 -17.49
CA ASP A 212 -3.54 -17.45 -17.47
C ASP A 212 -2.98 -17.45 -16.05
N LEU A 213 -3.73 -16.96 -15.05
CA LEU A 213 -3.32 -17.01 -13.65
C LEU A 213 -3.11 -18.44 -13.14
N VAL A 214 -3.95 -19.39 -13.56
CA VAL A 214 -3.79 -20.82 -13.20
C VAL A 214 -2.54 -21.39 -13.89
N GLU A 215 -2.32 -21.13 -15.18
CA GLU A 215 -1.15 -21.61 -15.94
C GLU A 215 0.16 -21.02 -15.40
N LEU A 216 0.17 -19.74 -15.03
CA LEU A 216 1.29 -19.07 -14.38
C LEU A 216 1.55 -19.56 -12.95
N GLY A 217 0.62 -20.33 -12.38
CA GLY A 217 0.69 -20.83 -11.00
C GLY A 217 0.39 -19.76 -9.96
N GLY A 218 -0.45 -18.75 -10.29
CA GLY A 218 -0.80 -17.60 -9.46
C GLY A 218 -1.36 -17.96 -8.09
N PHE A 219 -2.04 -19.09 -7.97
CA PHE A 219 -2.61 -19.60 -6.71
C PHE A 219 -1.62 -20.42 -5.87
N GLY A 220 -0.39 -20.64 -6.37
CA GLY A 220 0.70 -21.28 -5.64
C GLY A 220 1.31 -20.37 -4.56
N SER A 221 2.48 -20.75 -4.05
CA SER A 221 3.24 -19.98 -3.06
C SER A 221 4.22 -19.03 -3.74
N LEU A 222 4.11 -17.73 -3.47
CA LEU A 222 5.06 -16.71 -3.95
C LEU A 222 6.49 -17.05 -3.55
N GLY A 223 6.76 -17.24 -2.26
CA GLY A 223 8.13 -17.47 -1.79
C GLY A 223 8.77 -18.72 -2.38
N ARG A 224 8.01 -19.82 -2.58
CA ARG A 224 8.54 -21.01 -3.27
C ARG A 224 8.84 -20.76 -4.74
N ARG A 225 8.00 -19.97 -5.42
CA ARG A 225 8.19 -19.64 -6.84
C ARG A 225 9.42 -18.77 -7.02
N VAL A 226 9.53 -17.71 -6.23
CA VAL A 226 10.68 -16.79 -6.25
C VAL A 226 11.98 -17.54 -5.98
N GLN A 227 12.03 -18.35 -4.93
CA GLN A 227 13.21 -19.16 -4.58
C GLN A 227 13.62 -20.11 -5.71
N ARG A 228 12.65 -20.76 -6.36
CA ARG A 228 12.90 -21.66 -7.50
C ARG A 228 13.47 -20.93 -8.72
N ASN A 229 13.01 -19.70 -8.95
CA ASN A 229 13.45 -18.94 -10.11
C ASN A 229 14.84 -18.32 -9.91
N LEU A 230 15.13 -17.81 -8.70
CA LEU A 230 16.30 -16.97 -8.47
C LEU A 230 17.52 -17.75 -7.93
N HIS A 231 17.34 -18.91 -7.32
CA HIS A 231 18.41 -19.78 -6.82
C HIS A 231 19.38 -19.14 -5.80
N ASP A 232 19.03 -17.98 -5.23
CA ASP A 232 19.77 -17.28 -4.17
C ASP A 232 18.79 -16.73 -3.14
N ASP A 233 19.05 -17.00 -1.84
CA ASP A 233 18.14 -16.64 -0.75
C ASP A 233 18.04 -15.13 -0.54
N GLU A 234 19.13 -14.39 -0.70
CA GLU A 234 19.16 -12.95 -0.51
C GLU A 234 18.47 -12.25 -1.67
N LEU A 235 18.78 -12.67 -2.90
CA LEU A 235 18.08 -12.18 -4.09
C LEU A 235 16.57 -12.48 -4.01
N ALA A 236 16.19 -13.67 -3.53
CA ALA A 236 14.80 -14.04 -3.34
C ALA A 236 14.06 -13.15 -2.33
N ARG A 237 14.75 -12.61 -1.32
CA ARG A 237 14.15 -11.64 -0.38
C ARG A 237 13.76 -10.34 -1.08
N VAL A 238 14.59 -9.82 -1.99
CA VAL A 238 14.33 -8.59 -2.75
C VAL A 238 13.07 -8.71 -3.61
N PHE A 239 12.81 -9.88 -4.18
CA PHE A 239 11.64 -10.12 -5.04
C PHE A 239 10.45 -10.79 -4.31
N SER A 240 10.46 -10.79 -2.98
CA SER A 240 9.36 -11.32 -2.17
C SER A 240 9.04 -10.51 -0.91
N PHE A 241 9.80 -9.46 -0.58
CA PHE A 241 9.52 -8.63 0.60
C PHE A 241 8.16 -7.92 0.49
N GLN A 242 7.67 -7.70 -0.71
CA GLN A 242 6.37 -7.12 -1.02
C GLN A 242 5.20 -7.93 -0.42
N ALA A 243 5.42 -9.19 -0.06
CA ALA A 243 4.44 -9.96 0.73
C ALA A 243 4.12 -9.31 2.10
N LEU A 244 5.02 -8.43 2.61
CA LEU A 244 4.78 -7.64 3.81
C LEU A 244 3.60 -6.67 3.59
N TYR A 245 3.51 -6.04 2.42
CA TYR A 245 2.39 -5.16 2.06
C TYR A 245 1.06 -5.93 2.03
N ALA A 246 1.09 -7.19 1.59
CA ALA A 246 -0.06 -8.07 1.64
C ALA A 246 -0.36 -8.61 3.07
N GLY A 247 0.46 -8.30 4.06
CA GLY A 247 0.29 -8.71 5.46
C GLY A 247 0.46 -10.21 5.71
N VAL A 248 1.13 -10.94 4.81
CA VAL A 248 1.30 -12.39 4.89
C VAL A 248 2.75 -12.81 4.62
N PRO A 249 3.24 -13.91 5.22
CA PRO A 249 4.58 -14.41 4.91
C PRO A 249 4.73 -14.79 3.43
N PRO A 250 5.89 -14.55 2.78
CA PRO A 250 6.11 -14.92 1.37
C PRO A 250 5.73 -16.36 1.02
N ARG A 251 6.00 -17.31 1.92
CA ARG A 251 5.65 -18.74 1.72
C ARG A 251 4.14 -19.00 1.78
N LYS A 252 3.36 -18.14 2.42
CA LYS A 252 1.88 -18.23 2.49
C LYS A 252 1.19 -17.31 1.50
N ALA A 253 1.86 -16.25 1.04
CA ALA A 253 1.37 -15.37 0.00
C ALA A 253 1.11 -16.15 -1.28
N ARG A 254 0.00 -15.85 -1.94
CA ARG A 254 -0.29 -16.40 -3.28
C ARG A 254 0.68 -15.84 -4.29
N ALA A 255 1.05 -16.63 -5.28
CA ALA A 255 2.05 -16.23 -6.27
C ALA A 255 1.59 -15.05 -7.16
N VAL A 256 0.28 -14.82 -7.26
CA VAL A 256 -0.28 -13.63 -7.90
C VAL A 256 0.26 -12.33 -7.30
N TYR A 257 0.61 -12.29 -6.00
CA TYR A 257 1.24 -11.13 -5.38
C TYR A 257 2.65 -10.81 -5.91
N GLY A 258 3.22 -11.64 -6.78
CA GLY A 258 4.37 -11.28 -7.60
C GLY A 258 4.13 -10.05 -8.49
N LEU A 259 2.86 -9.70 -8.77
CA LEU A 259 2.49 -8.46 -9.46
C LEU A 259 3.00 -7.21 -8.73
N ILE A 260 3.02 -7.19 -7.39
CA ILE A 260 3.52 -6.05 -6.60
C ILE A 260 5.04 -5.90 -6.85
N SER A 261 5.77 -7.02 -6.89
CA SER A 261 7.19 -7.00 -7.25
C SER A 261 7.41 -6.47 -8.67
N HIS A 262 6.50 -6.73 -9.63
CA HIS A 262 6.57 -6.13 -10.96
C HIS A 262 6.41 -4.61 -10.91
N MET A 263 5.45 -4.12 -10.11
CA MET A 263 5.22 -2.68 -9.95
C MET A 263 6.48 -1.97 -9.41
N ASP A 264 7.09 -2.51 -8.35
CA ASP A 264 8.27 -1.93 -7.71
C ASP A 264 9.54 -2.04 -8.59
N THR A 265 9.82 -3.26 -9.07
CA THR A 265 11.13 -3.60 -9.63
C THR A 265 11.20 -3.54 -11.15
N SER A 266 10.06 -3.34 -11.82
CA SER A 266 9.99 -3.29 -13.29
C SER A 266 9.33 -2.02 -13.80
N MET A 267 8.18 -1.62 -13.26
CA MET A 267 7.54 -0.35 -13.63
C MET A 267 8.28 0.83 -12.98
N GLY A 268 8.84 0.63 -11.80
CA GLY A 268 9.69 1.57 -11.08
C GLY A 268 9.01 2.23 -9.89
N VAL A 269 9.87 2.80 -9.03
CA VAL A 269 9.48 3.60 -7.88
C VAL A 269 9.70 5.07 -8.22
N TYR A 270 8.80 5.91 -7.76
CA TYR A 270 8.81 7.35 -8.01
C TYR A 270 8.77 8.11 -6.69
N TYR A 271 9.19 9.34 -6.72
CA TYR A 271 9.10 10.26 -5.60
C TYR A 271 8.74 11.66 -6.10
N PRO A 272 7.70 12.31 -5.55
CA PRO A 272 7.35 13.69 -5.87
C PRO A 272 8.37 14.67 -5.28
N GLN A 273 8.51 15.84 -5.89
CA GLN A 273 9.56 16.81 -5.56
C GLN A 273 9.52 17.28 -4.10
N PHE A 274 8.32 17.62 -3.59
CA PHE A 274 8.17 18.15 -2.23
C PHE A 274 7.71 17.10 -1.21
N GLY A 275 7.57 15.85 -1.63
CA GLY A 275 7.18 14.72 -0.78
C GLY A 275 5.91 14.03 -1.25
N MET A 276 5.57 12.96 -0.54
CA MET A 276 4.41 12.14 -0.88
C MET A 276 3.07 12.89 -0.79
N GLY A 277 3.02 13.98 -0.01
CA GLY A 277 1.88 14.88 0.10
C GLY A 277 1.50 15.59 -1.20
N ASP A 278 2.45 15.79 -2.13
CA ASP A 278 2.17 16.40 -3.44
C ASP A 278 1.04 15.66 -4.19
N MET A 279 0.90 14.37 -3.96
CA MET A 279 -0.11 13.55 -4.65
C MET A 279 -1.54 13.88 -4.22
N PRO A 280 -1.91 13.82 -2.92
CA PRO A 280 -3.24 14.25 -2.49
C PRO A 280 -3.47 15.73 -2.72
N ASP A 281 -2.47 16.59 -2.60
CA ASP A 281 -2.57 18.02 -2.84
C ASP A 281 -2.92 18.32 -4.30
N ALA A 282 -2.28 17.64 -5.24
CA ALA A 282 -2.61 17.76 -6.67
C ALA A 282 -4.04 17.34 -6.98
N LEU A 283 -4.51 16.21 -6.40
CA LEU A 283 -5.89 15.76 -6.56
C LEU A 283 -6.89 16.75 -5.93
N ALA A 284 -6.62 17.23 -4.72
CA ALA A 284 -7.47 18.20 -4.03
C ALA A 284 -7.55 19.53 -4.79
N LYS A 285 -6.41 20.04 -5.28
CA LYS A 285 -6.33 21.24 -6.10
C LYS A 285 -7.12 21.10 -7.40
N ALA A 286 -6.95 20.01 -8.11
CA ALA A 286 -7.71 19.74 -9.34
C ALA A 286 -9.22 19.65 -9.06
N PHE A 287 -9.60 18.94 -8.01
CA PHE A 287 -10.99 18.78 -7.60
C PHE A 287 -11.66 20.12 -7.25
N THR A 288 -10.99 20.96 -6.46
CA THR A 288 -11.53 22.29 -6.09
C THR A 288 -11.57 23.25 -7.28
N GLN A 289 -10.57 23.22 -8.17
CA GLN A 289 -10.60 24.00 -9.43
C GLN A 289 -11.75 23.58 -10.35
N ALA A 290 -12.15 22.32 -10.31
CA ALA A 290 -13.33 21.82 -11.03
C ALA A 290 -14.67 22.12 -10.33
N GLY A 291 -14.67 22.89 -9.24
CA GLY A 291 -15.85 23.31 -8.49
C GLY A 291 -16.33 22.30 -7.43
N GLY A 292 -15.48 21.37 -7.03
CA GLY A 292 -15.73 20.51 -5.87
C GLY A 292 -15.45 21.22 -4.54
N THR A 293 -16.07 20.78 -3.46
CA THR A 293 -15.94 21.37 -2.11
C THR A 293 -15.21 20.43 -1.18
N ILE A 294 -14.21 20.95 -0.43
CA ILE A 294 -13.51 20.21 0.63
C ILE A 294 -13.66 20.99 1.93
N HIS A 295 -14.16 20.33 2.98
CA HIS A 295 -14.17 20.84 4.35
C HIS A 295 -13.14 20.07 5.16
N THR A 296 -12.07 20.72 5.59
CA THR A 296 -11.10 20.20 6.56
C THR A 296 -11.48 20.59 7.99
N ASN A 297 -10.87 19.98 9.02
CA ASN A 297 -11.28 20.13 10.41
C ASN A 297 -12.79 19.89 10.63
N THR A 298 -13.34 18.93 9.89
CA THR A 298 -14.79 18.69 9.83
C THR A 298 -15.05 17.19 10.07
N PRO A 299 -14.92 16.73 11.31
CA PRO A 299 -15.15 15.33 11.65
C PRO A 299 -16.63 14.98 11.55
N VAL A 300 -16.92 13.83 10.96
CA VAL A 300 -18.26 13.26 10.86
C VAL A 300 -18.53 12.43 12.13
N GLU A 301 -19.65 12.71 12.80
CA GLU A 301 -20.14 11.98 13.96
C GLU A 301 -20.90 10.72 13.55
N SER A 302 -21.81 10.83 12.55
CA SER A 302 -22.63 9.72 12.10
C SER A 302 -23.11 9.87 10.66
N ILE A 303 -23.48 8.75 10.05
CA ILE A 303 -24.20 8.68 8.79
C ILE A 303 -25.69 8.56 9.11
N GLU A 304 -26.43 9.61 8.75
CA GLU A 304 -27.86 9.67 8.96
C GLU A 304 -28.62 8.85 7.91
N ALA A 305 -29.54 8.01 8.35
CA ALA A 305 -30.26 7.11 7.46
C ALA A 305 -31.74 7.03 7.78
N VAL A 306 -32.57 6.93 6.74
CA VAL A 306 -33.99 6.63 6.80
C VAL A 306 -34.20 5.27 6.12
N TYR A 307 -34.65 4.29 6.90
CA TYR A 307 -34.75 2.89 6.47
C TYR A 307 -33.39 2.34 5.97
N ASP A 308 -33.31 1.92 4.73
CA ASP A 308 -32.13 1.33 4.07
C ASP A 308 -31.33 2.36 3.23
N ARG A 309 -31.60 3.66 3.41
CA ARG A 309 -30.97 4.72 2.63
C ARG A 309 -30.37 5.79 3.53
N ALA A 310 -29.10 6.10 3.34
CA ALA A 310 -28.48 7.27 3.94
C ALA A 310 -29.04 8.55 3.30
N VAL A 311 -29.28 9.57 4.13
CA VAL A 311 -29.83 10.89 3.71
C VAL A 311 -28.83 12.00 3.92
N GLY A 312 -27.71 11.74 4.57
CA GLY A 312 -26.66 12.72 4.82
C GLY A 312 -25.68 12.26 5.90
N VAL A 313 -24.84 13.19 6.33
CA VAL A 313 -23.92 13.00 7.45
C VAL A 313 -24.15 14.08 8.50
N LEU A 314 -24.11 13.70 9.77
CA LEU A 314 -24.08 14.61 10.90
C LEU A 314 -22.63 14.88 11.27
N LEU A 315 -22.25 16.12 11.39
CA LEU A 315 -20.93 16.58 11.80
C LEU A 315 -20.86 16.75 13.32
N GLU A 316 -19.69 16.63 13.92
CA GLU A 316 -19.51 16.82 15.37
C GLU A 316 -19.90 18.22 15.88
N ASN A 317 -19.91 19.21 14.99
CA ASN A 317 -20.39 20.57 15.32
C ASN A 317 -21.94 20.70 15.31
N GLY A 318 -22.67 19.62 15.02
CA GLY A 318 -24.12 19.57 14.94
C GLY A 318 -24.72 19.96 13.59
N GLU A 319 -23.90 20.34 12.60
CA GLU A 319 -24.38 20.59 11.24
C GLU A 319 -24.68 19.28 10.50
N ASN A 320 -25.64 19.33 9.57
CA ASN A 320 -25.99 18.19 8.74
C ASN A 320 -25.73 18.52 7.26
N ILE A 321 -25.04 17.63 6.56
CA ILE A 321 -24.84 17.73 5.11
C ILE A 321 -25.68 16.65 4.44
N ALA A 322 -26.74 17.06 3.73
CA ALA A 322 -27.59 16.13 2.99
C ALA A 322 -26.85 15.51 1.81
N ALA A 323 -27.13 14.24 1.50
CA ALA A 323 -26.52 13.51 0.40
C ALA A 323 -27.45 12.49 -0.22
N ASP A 324 -27.37 12.30 -1.54
CA ASP A 324 -28.06 11.23 -2.27
C ASP A 324 -27.28 9.91 -2.18
N ALA A 325 -25.95 10.00 -2.05
CA ALA A 325 -25.07 8.86 -1.82
C ALA A 325 -23.83 9.28 -0.99
N ILE A 326 -23.22 8.31 -0.32
CA ILE A 326 -22.03 8.53 0.54
C ILE A 326 -20.92 7.56 0.13
N ILE A 327 -19.70 8.08 0.04
CA ILE A 327 -18.48 7.26 -0.01
C ILE A 327 -17.77 7.36 1.34
N ALA A 328 -17.66 6.24 2.07
CA ALA A 328 -16.93 6.18 3.33
C ALA A 328 -15.52 5.60 3.09
N THR A 329 -14.48 6.39 3.39
CA THR A 329 -13.08 6.01 3.18
C THR A 329 -12.25 5.76 4.45
N PRO A 330 -12.72 6.07 5.67
CA PRO A 330 -12.05 5.65 6.89
C PRO A 330 -11.88 4.13 6.96
N ASP A 331 -11.01 3.65 7.85
CA ASP A 331 -10.87 2.21 8.05
C ASP A 331 -12.14 1.59 8.66
N LEU A 332 -12.37 0.31 8.41
CA LEU A 332 -13.63 -0.37 8.73
C LEU A 332 -14.13 -0.17 10.16
N PRO A 333 -13.28 -0.15 11.22
CA PRO A 333 -13.75 0.11 12.57
C PRO A 333 -14.37 1.51 12.74
N VAL A 334 -13.85 2.51 12.04
CA VAL A 334 -14.40 3.87 12.07
C VAL A 334 -15.72 3.91 11.31
N VAL A 335 -15.78 3.26 10.13
CA VAL A 335 -17.05 3.16 9.38
C VAL A 335 -18.12 2.46 10.22
N ASP A 336 -17.78 1.38 10.94
CA ASP A 336 -18.70 0.70 11.84
C ASP A 336 -19.28 1.62 12.93
N GLN A 337 -18.47 2.56 13.44
CA GLN A 337 -18.92 3.59 14.38
C GLN A 337 -19.87 4.58 13.71
N LEU A 338 -19.52 5.08 12.52
CA LEU A 338 -20.31 6.07 11.80
C LEU A 338 -21.73 5.55 11.42
N ILE A 339 -21.87 4.25 11.15
CA ILE A 339 -23.18 3.64 10.83
C ILE A 339 -23.87 3.03 12.05
N GLY A 340 -23.27 3.12 13.23
CA GLY A 340 -23.84 2.61 14.51
C GLY A 340 -23.99 1.08 14.60
N THR A 341 -23.45 0.31 13.64
CA THR A 341 -23.50 -1.15 13.61
C THR A 341 -22.22 -1.71 12.97
N ARG A 342 -21.90 -2.99 13.27
CA ARG A 342 -20.72 -3.67 12.66
C ARG A 342 -21.07 -4.26 11.29
N ARG A 343 -21.58 -3.47 10.37
CA ARG A 343 -22.05 -3.92 9.06
C ARG A 343 -20.96 -3.99 7.99
N SER A 344 -19.91 -3.15 8.09
CA SER A 344 -18.80 -3.12 7.13
C SER A 344 -17.99 -4.43 7.12
N THR A 345 -17.99 -5.16 8.24
CA THR A 345 -17.31 -6.45 8.40
C THR A 345 -18.26 -7.63 8.55
N ALA A 346 -19.56 -7.46 8.28
CA ALA A 346 -20.57 -8.51 8.42
C ALA A 346 -20.17 -9.77 7.61
N GLY A 347 -20.12 -10.91 8.28
CA GLY A 347 -19.72 -12.20 7.68
C GLY A 347 -18.21 -12.40 7.54
N ILE A 348 -17.37 -11.45 7.94
CA ILE A 348 -15.90 -11.54 7.91
C ILE A 348 -15.38 -11.51 9.34
N ASN A 349 -14.51 -12.46 9.69
CA ASN A 349 -13.67 -12.37 10.88
C ASN A 349 -12.34 -11.67 10.48
N PRO A 350 -12.16 -10.37 10.78
CA PRO A 350 -11.07 -9.59 10.22
C PRO A 350 -9.71 -10.09 10.73
N VAL A 351 -8.82 -10.38 9.80
CA VAL A 351 -7.41 -10.64 10.06
C VAL A 351 -6.63 -9.41 9.61
N TRP A 352 -6.15 -8.65 10.57
CA TRP A 352 -5.39 -7.44 10.31
C TRP A 352 -3.95 -7.76 9.91
N SER A 353 -3.38 -6.94 9.04
CA SER A 353 -1.97 -6.99 8.68
C SER A 353 -1.07 -6.75 9.89
N PRO A 354 0.22 -7.08 9.83
CA PRO A 354 1.20 -6.56 10.77
C PRO A 354 1.13 -5.03 10.88
N SER A 355 1.64 -4.50 11.96
CA SER A 355 1.81 -3.07 12.17
C SER A 355 3.25 -2.63 11.87
N ALA A 356 3.59 -1.41 12.24
CA ALA A 356 4.95 -0.88 12.17
C ALA A 356 5.21 0.13 13.28
N VAL A 357 6.48 0.18 13.72
CA VAL A 357 7.05 1.36 14.37
C VAL A 357 7.77 2.17 13.30
N VAL A 358 7.46 3.46 13.23
CA VAL A 358 8.11 4.38 12.29
C VAL A 358 8.73 5.52 13.07
N VAL A 359 10.02 5.73 12.88
CA VAL A 359 10.79 6.83 13.47
C VAL A 359 11.04 7.87 12.39
N HIS A 360 10.62 9.09 12.63
CA HIS A 360 10.92 10.25 11.80
C HIS A 360 11.87 11.17 12.56
N GLY A 361 12.95 11.57 11.91
CA GLY A 361 13.94 12.45 12.52
C GLY A 361 14.87 13.06 11.51
N THR A 362 15.95 13.63 12.02
CA THR A 362 16.97 14.31 11.21
C THR A 362 18.36 13.86 11.63
N VAL A 363 19.29 13.84 10.67
CA VAL A 363 20.69 13.52 10.90
C VAL A 363 21.58 14.56 10.24
N PRO A 364 22.80 14.81 10.79
CA PRO A 364 23.80 15.64 10.10
C PRO A 364 24.17 15.04 8.74
N VAL A 365 24.27 15.88 7.72
CA VAL A 365 24.59 15.44 6.35
C VAL A 365 25.95 14.77 6.26
N ASP A 366 26.95 15.22 7.03
CA ASP A 366 28.28 14.60 7.08
C ASP A 366 28.24 13.16 7.63
N VAL A 367 27.37 12.88 8.60
CA VAL A 367 27.13 11.51 9.12
C VAL A 367 26.45 10.65 8.05
N ALA A 368 25.40 11.17 7.42
CA ALA A 368 24.68 10.46 6.37
C ALA A 368 25.54 10.21 5.12
N GLN A 369 26.49 11.08 4.82
CA GLN A 369 27.45 10.90 3.73
C GLN A 369 28.42 9.73 4.00
N GLN A 370 28.84 9.53 5.25
CA GLN A 370 29.67 8.38 5.62
C GLN A 370 28.98 7.04 5.32
N TRP A 371 27.65 6.97 5.47
CA TRP A 371 26.91 5.75 5.10
C TRP A 371 26.89 5.50 3.61
N ALA A 372 26.84 6.57 2.81
CA ALA A 372 26.95 6.48 1.36
C ALA A 372 28.35 6.02 0.92
N ASP A 373 29.38 6.60 1.50
CA ASP A 373 30.79 6.29 1.18
C ASP A 373 31.17 4.84 1.54
N THR A 374 30.54 4.28 2.58
CA THR A 374 30.72 2.88 2.96
C THR A 374 29.76 1.91 2.24
N GLY A 375 28.90 2.42 1.34
CA GLY A 375 27.96 1.61 0.57
C GLY A 375 26.77 1.07 1.36
N VAL A 376 26.52 1.58 2.58
CA VAL A 376 25.44 1.08 3.46
C VAL A 376 24.09 1.69 3.13
N ALA A 377 24.05 3.00 2.78
CA ALA A 377 22.79 3.71 2.52
C ALA A 377 23.01 4.92 1.60
N ALA A 378 23.44 4.66 0.36
CA ALA A 378 23.67 5.70 -0.65
C ALA A 378 22.40 6.18 -1.35
N GLN A 379 21.26 5.48 -1.16
CA GLN A 379 20.08 5.67 -1.99
C GLN A 379 18.88 6.21 -1.18
N HIS A 380 17.84 6.67 -1.90
CA HIS A 380 16.61 7.18 -1.31
C HIS A 380 15.96 6.14 -0.37
N HIS A 381 15.81 4.91 -0.86
CA HIS A 381 15.29 3.79 -0.06
C HIS A 381 16.37 2.74 0.15
N THR A 382 16.63 2.40 1.40
CA THR A 382 17.51 1.29 1.79
C THR A 382 16.70 0.26 2.57
N ILE A 383 16.73 -1.00 2.12
CA ILE A 383 16.15 -2.12 2.86
C ILE A 383 17.29 -2.89 3.52
N SER A 384 17.40 -2.77 4.83
CA SER A 384 18.37 -3.51 5.64
C SER A 384 17.78 -4.85 6.06
N PHE A 385 18.14 -5.93 5.37
CA PHE A 385 17.60 -7.27 5.60
C PHE A 385 18.25 -7.98 6.81
N GLY A 386 17.41 -8.45 7.73
CA GLY A 386 17.83 -9.28 8.85
C GLY A 386 18.17 -10.72 8.44
N LYS A 387 18.96 -11.42 9.28
CA LYS A 387 19.41 -12.81 9.01
C LYS A 387 18.29 -13.83 8.92
N LYS A 388 17.22 -13.66 9.73
CA LYS A 388 16.20 -14.70 9.98
C LYS A 388 14.89 -14.38 9.26
N TRP A 389 14.90 -14.28 7.92
CA TRP A 389 13.80 -13.85 7.09
C TRP A 389 12.45 -14.56 7.36
N ASP A 390 12.43 -15.89 7.26
CA ASP A 390 11.20 -16.66 7.51
C ASP A 390 10.72 -16.56 8.97
N LYS A 391 11.64 -16.39 9.93
CA LYS A 391 11.33 -16.24 11.35
C LYS A 391 10.70 -14.88 11.63
N THR A 392 11.22 -13.81 11.05
CA THR A 392 10.67 -12.46 11.13
C THR A 392 9.19 -12.47 10.76
N PHE A 393 8.84 -13.04 9.62
CA PHE A 393 7.42 -13.14 9.24
C PHE A 393 6.57 -13.96 10.21
N LYS A 394 7.10 -15.06 10.75
CA LYS A 394 6.37 -15.84 11.77
C LYS A 394 6.13 -15.06 13.04
N GLU A 395 7.05 -14.18 13.42
CA GLU A 395 6.96 -13.33 14.61
C GLU A 395 5.89 -12.25 14.44
N ILE A 396 5.93 -11.51 13.31
CA ILE A 396 5.04 -10.35 13.09
C ILE A 396 3.64 -10.72 12.58
N THR A 397 3.47 -11.87 11.90
CA THR A 397 2.17 -12.34 11.39
C THR A 397 1.53 -13.43 12.25
N ALA A 398 1.94 -13.55 13.50
CA ALA A 398 1.39 -14.54 14.42
C ALA A 398 -0.07 -14.26 14.76
N ARG A 399 -0.76 -15.30 15.23
CA ARG A 399 -2.16 -15.19 15.68
C ARG A 399 -2.24 -14.35 16.96
N ARG A 400 -3.47 -13.95 17.30
CA ARG A 400 -3.80 -13.18 18.49
C ARG A 400 -3.05 -13.66 19.74
N GLY A 401 -2.37 -12.73 20.41
CA GLY A 401 -1.60 -12.97 21.63
C GLY A 401 -0.32 -13.80 21.44
N LYS A 402 0.10 -14.11 20.21
CA LYS A 402 1.30 -14.91 19.93
C LYS A 402 2.36 -14.17 19.11
N GLY A 403 2.13 -12.89 18.81
CA GLY A 403 3.08 -12.03 18.13
C GLY A 403 4.34 -11.79 18.96
N LYS A 404 5.43 -11.49 18.30
CA LYS A 404 6.71 -11.13 18.91
C LYS A 404 7.39 -10.06 18.08
N LEU A 405 8.15 -9.18 18.72
CA LEU A 405 9.06 -8.29 18.01
C LEU A 405 10.09 -9.12 17.22
N MET A 406 10.58 -8.54 16.14
CA MET A 406 11.51 -9.22 15.25
C MET A 406 12.82 -9.53 15.96
N SER A 407 13.17 -10.81 16.10
CA SER A 407 14.46 -11.25 16.68
C SER A 407 15.67 -11.00 15.77
N ALA A 408 15.44 -10.65 14.51
CA ALA A 408 16.43 -10.20 13.53
C ALA A 408 15.74 -9.20 12.59
N PRO A 409 15.64 -7.91 12.98
CA PRO A 409 14.85 -6.92 12.27
C PRO A 409 15.27 -6.75 10.82
N SER A 410 14.27 -6.63 9.92
CA SER A 410 14.44 -6.06 8.59
C SER A 410 13.80 -4.68 8.59
N LEU A 411 14.53 -3.68 8.13
CA LEU A 411 14.17 -2.27 8.30
C LEU A 411 14.16 -1.58 6.92
N LEU A 412 13.22 -0.67 6.72
CA LEU A 412 13.24 0.25 5.59
C LEU A 412 13.71 1.62 6.09
N ILE A 413 14.75 2.12 5.47
CA ILE A 413 15.30 3.46 5.72
C ILE A 413 14.99 4.31 4.50
N THR A 414 14.36 5.48 4.71
CA THR A 414 14.04 6.43 3.65
C THR A 414 14.79 7.73 3.91
N ARG A 415 15.55 8.18 2.92
CA ARG A 415 16.36 9.42 2.93
C ARG A 415 15.92 10.30 1.75
N PRO A 416 14.84 11.08 1.89
CA PRO A 416 14.28 11.84 0.76
C PRO A 416 15.26 12.88 0.19
N ALA A 417 16.16 13.40 0.99
CA ALA A 417 17.18 14.36 0.54
C ALA A 417 18.22 13.80 -0.45
N VAL A 418 18.25 12.49 -0.67
CA VAL A 418 19.08 11.86 -1.71
C VAL A 418 18.54 12.18 -3.12
N SER A 419 17.22 12.16 -3.31
CA SER A 419 16.57 12.49 -4.59
C SER A 419 16.01 13.92 -4.65
N ALA A 420 15.79 14.55 -3.49
CA ALA A 420 15.28 15.91 -3.32
C ALA A 420 16.20 16.69 -2.36
N PRO A 421 17.38 17.16 -2.81
CA PRO A 421 18.38 17.83 -1.96
C PRO A 421 17.85 19.09 -1.24
N GLU A 422 16.81 19.70 -1.76
CA GLU A 422 16.09 20.84 -1.17
C GLU A 422 15.38 20.49 0.14
N ARG A 423 15.25 19.22 0.47
CA ARG A 423 14.75 18.75 1.77
C ARG A 423 15.75 18.92 2.91
N ARG A 424 17.02 19.24 2.58
CA ARG A 424 18.05 19.60 3.57
C ARG A 424 17.79 20.98 4.13
N PHE A 425 18.17 21.18 5.39
CA PHE A 425 18.03 22.46 6.06
C PHE A 425 19.24 22.75 6.95
N THR A 426 19.46 24.02 7.24
CA THR A 426 20.51 24.45 8.16
C THR A 426 19.94 24.61 9.56
N GLY A 427 20.50 23.92 10.52
CA GLY A 427 20.13 24.03 11.93
C GLY A 427 20.63 25.33 12.59
N ALA A 428 20.18 25.57 13.81
CA ALA A 428 20.58 26.75 14.59
C ALA A 428 22.09 26.79 14.90
N ASP A 429 22.77 25.64 14.88
CA ASP A 429 24.22 25.51 15.05
C ASP A 429 25.01 25.74 13.75
N GLY A 430 24.33 26.09 12.65
CA GLY A 430 24.94 26.35 11.35
C GLY A 430 25.30 25.09 10.55
N LYS A 431 25.02 23.88 11.04
CA LYS A 431 25.25 22.63 10.31
C LYS A 431 24.08 22.31 9.39
N LEU A 432 24.39 21.54 8.35
CA LEU A 432 23.41 21.04 7.40
C LEU A 432 22.87 19.68 7.87
N TYR A 433 21.55 19.54 7.84
CA TYR A 433 20.80 18.35 8.25
C TYR A 433 19.92 17.83 7.13
N GLU A 434 19.62 16.54 7.18
CA GLU A 434 18.65 15.91 6.27
C GLU A 434 17.61 15.08 7.05
N PRO A 435 16.36 15.01 6.54
CA PRO A 435 15.33 14.15 7.11
C PRO A 435 15.63 12.68 6.81
N ILE A 436 15.27 11.84 7.77
CA ILE A 436 15.35 10.38 7.66
C ILE A 436 14.15 9.74 8.32
N SER A 437 13.66 8.64 7.74
CA SER A 437 12.65 7.80 8.36
C SER A 437 13.12 6.35 8.43
N VAL A 438 12.86 5.70 9.56
CA VAL A 438 13.16 4.28 9.78
C VAL A 438 11.87 3.55 10.11
N LEU A 439 11.48 2.60 9.26
CA LEU A 439 10.31 1.76 9.45
C LEU A 439 10.73 0.35 9.87
N ALA A 440 10.18 -0.12 10.98
CA ALA A 440 10.33 -1.47 11.50
C ALA A 440 8.97 -2.16 11.53
N PRO A 441 8.72 -3.22 10.75
CA PRO A 441 7.50 -4.02 10.88
C PRO A 441 7.37 -4.62 12.29
N THR A 442 6.15 -4.59 12.83
CA THR A 442 5.83 -5.17 14.15
C THR A 442 4.55 -6.00 14.07
N PRO A 443 4.27 -6.88 15.04
CA PRO A 443 2.93 -7.42 15.16
C PRO A 443 1.93 -6.29 15.41
N ASN A 444 0.68 -6.47 14.98
CA ASN A 444 -0.42 -5.59 15.36
C ASN A 444 -0.84 -5.81 16.83
N LEU A 445 -1.68 -4.93 17.37
CA LEU A 445 -2.11 -4.98 18.78
C LEU A 445 -2.92 -6.25 19.12
N ALA A 446 -3.62 -6.84 18.17
CA ALA A 446 -4.32 -8.10 18.41
C ALA A 446 -3.34 -9.28 18.58
N ALA A 447 -2.23 -9.27 17.84
CA ALA A 447 -1.19 -10.30 17.92
C ALA A 447 -0.25 -10.08 19.10
N PHE A 448 0.04 -8.82 19.43
CA PHE A 448 0.96 -8.40 20.49
C PHE A 448 0.39 -7.20 21.26
N PRO A 449 -0.47 -7.45 22.28
CA PRO A 449 -1.11 -6.40 23.06
C PRO A 449 -0.12 -5.83 24.10
N ALA A 450 0.85 -5.05 23.63
CA ALA A 450 1.90 -4.45 24.45
C ALA A 450 1.56 -3.01 24.83
N ASP A 451 2.11 -2.56 25.96
CA ASP A 451 2.12 -1.16 26.35
C ASP A 451 3.22 -0.41 25.59
N TRP A 452 2.84 0.15 24.44
CA TRP A 452 3.76 0.89 23.58
C TRP A 452 4.21 2.22 24.17
N ALA A 453 3.44 2.81 25.09
CA ALA A 453 3.84 4.03 25.77
C ALA A 453 5.10 3.81 26.63
N SER A 454 5.18 2.66 27.31
CA SER A 454 6.34 2.31 28.15
C SER A 454 7.51 1.72 27.36
N MET A 455 7.24 0.89 26.34
CA MET A 455 8.30 0.14 25.65
C MET A 455 8.81 0.79 24.35
N GLY A 456 8.05 1.70 23.75
CA GLY A 456 8.32 2.20 22.40
C GLY A 456 9.71 2.82 22.26
N GLN A 457 10.11 3.70 23.19
CA GLN A 457 11.44 4.32 23.18
C GLN A 457 12.59 3.31 23.35
N ALA A 458 12.41 2.30 24.20
CA ALA A 458 13.42 1.25 24.37
C ALA A 458 13.58 0.42 23.10
N TYR A 459 12.46 0.11 22.43
CA TYR A 459 12.49 -0.59 21.15
C TYR A 459 13.16 0.23 20.04
N VAL A 460 12.88 1.53 19.97
CA VAL A 460 13.57 2.44 19.02
C VAL A 460 15.08 2.41 19.25
N ARG A 461 15.55 2.52 20.49
CA ARG A 461 17.00 2.42 20.79
C ARG A 461 17.61 1.09 20.34
N GLU A 462 16.89 -0.02 20.54
CA GLU A 462 17.31 -1.35 20.03
C GLU A 462 17.46 -1.34 18.51
N LEU A 463 16.48 -0.79 17.78
CA LEU A 463 16.50 -0.71 16.32
C LEU A 463 17.67 0.13 15.80
N LEU A 464 17.94 1.29 16.42
CA LEU A 464 19.09 2.14 16.07
C LEU A 464 20.42 1.43 16.35
N GLY A 465 20.54 0.71 17.45
CA GLY A 465 21.71 -0.13 17.73
C GLY A 465 21.90 -1.26 16.70
N VAL A 466 20.83 -1.83 16.18
CA VAL A 466 20.89 -2.80 15.07
C VAL A 466 21.37 -2.15 13.79
N LEU A 467 20.92 -0.95 13.47
CA LEU A 467 21.40 -0.22 12.28
C LEU A 467 22.89 0.15 12.42
N GLU A 468 23.32 0.59 13.58
CA GLU A 468 24.72 0.92 13.85
C GLU A 468 25.64 -0.29 13.65
N GLN A 469 25.25 -1.47 14.14
CA GLN A 469 25.95 -2.74 13.90
C GLN A 469 25.98 -3.14 12.42
N ARG A 470 25.09 -2.60 11.58
CA ARG A 470 25.00 -2.85 10.14
C ARG A 470 25.67 -1.77 9.30
N GLY A 471 26.45 -0.88 9.93
CA GLY A 471 27.25 0.12 9.25
C GLY A 471 26.64 1.51 9.17
N PHE A 472 25.46 1.76 9.73
CA PHE A 472 24.94 3.11 9.92
C PHE A 472 25.65 3.80 11.11
N GLN A 473 26.94 4.02 10.93
CA GLN A 473 27.79 4.54 12.00
C GLN A 473 27.23 5.82 12.59
N ARG A 474 27.24 5.93 13.92
CA ARG A 474 26.79 7.10 14.66
C ARG A 474 25.28 7.42 14.56
N ILE A 475 24.44 6.53 13.98
CA ILE A 475 23.01 6.80 13.87
C ILE A 475 22.35 6.94 15.25
N ALA A 476 22.76 6.14 16.24
CA ALA A 476 22.16 6.14 17.56
C ALA A 476 22.42 7.44 18.33
N GLU A 477 23.55 8.11 18.10
CA GLU A 477 23.92 9.38 18.74
C GLU A 477 23.50 10.62 17.95
N SER A 478 23.39 10.49 16.61
CA SER A 478 23.18 11.64 15.72
C SER A 478 21.75 11.81 15.22
N LEU A 479 20.89 10.81 15.41
CA LEU A 479 19.48 10.91 15.02
C LEU A 479 18.70 11.73 16.06
N ALA A 480 18.34 12.96 15.71
CA ALA A 480 17.37 13.74 16.47
C ALA A 480 15.94 13.34 16.05
N ILE A 481 15.22 12.72 16.98
CA ILE A 481 13.88 12.19 16.73
C ILE A 481 12.85 13.32 16.82
N GLY A 482 12.04 13.50 15.77
CA GLY A 482 10.90 14.41 15.77
C GLY A 482 9.58 13.70 16.11
N ARG A 483 9.37 12.48 15.62
CA ARG A 483 8.17 11.68 15.88
C ARG A 483 8.46 10.19 15.85
N VAL A 484 7.76 9.45 16.71
CA VAL A 484 7.68 7.98 16.65
C VAL A 484 6.22 7.60 16.56
N ASN A 485 5.85 6.86 15.52
CA ASN A 485 4.54 6.25 15.41
C ASN A 485 4.64 4.77 15.78
N THR A 486 3.83 4.32 16.73
CA THR A 486 3.76 2.95 17.23
C THR A 486 2.42 2.30 16.84
N PRO A 487 2.23 0.99 17.03
CA PRO A 487 0.91 0.37 16.87
C PRO A 487 -0.21 1.02 17.72
N ALA A 488 0.11 1.61 18.86
CA ALA A 488 -0.86 2.34 19.67
C ALA A 488 -1.30 3.65 19.00
N ASP A 489 -0.35 4.39 18.42
CA ASP A 489 -0.64 5.64 17.72
C ASP A 489 -1.49 5.37 16.45
N TRP A 490 -1.19 4.31 15.71
CA TRP A 490 -2.03 3.89 14.58
C TRP A 490 -3.46 3.53 15.02
N ALA A 491 -3.63 2.88 16.18
CA ALA A 491 -4.96 2.57 16.72
C ALA A 491 -5.73 3.84 17.11
N GLN A 492 -5.06 4.84 17.68
CA GLN A 492 -5.66 6.14 18.01
C GLN A 492 -6.12 6.89 16.76
N GLN A 493 -5.43 6.70 15.64
CA GLN A 493 -5.82 7.22 14.32
C GLN A 493 -6.94 6.40 13.65
N GLY A 494 -7.58 5.45 14.35
CA GLY A 494 -8.70 4.67 13.85
C GLY A 494 -8.32 3.43 13.04
N HIS A 495 -7.03 3.06 12.97
CA HIS A 495 -6.62 1.88 12.20
C HIS A 495 -6.89 0.58 12.97
N GLY A 496 -7.54 -0.35 12.30
CA GLY A 496 -7.94 -1.63 12.89
C GLY A 496 -6.76 -2.42 13.46
N ALA A 497 -6.84 -2.81 14.72
CA ALA A 497 -5.78 -3.44 15.50
C ALA A 497 -4.44 -2.68 15.47
N GLY A 498 -4.45 -1.37 15.26
CA GLY A 498 -3.26 -0.54 15.15
C GLY A 498 -2.38 -0.89 13.94
N SER A 499 -2.99 -1.32 12.82
CA SER A 499 -2.28 -1.63 11.59
C SER A 499 -2.55 -0.60 10.50
N PRO A 500 -1.55 0.21 10.08
CA PRO A 500 -1.71 1.14 8.98
C PRO A 500 -1.84 0.43 7.61
N PHE A 501 -1.63 -0.89 7.57
CA PHE A 501 -1.71 -1.72 6.36
C PHE A 501 -3.05 -2.43 6.20
N ALA A 502 -4.06 -2.08 7.00
CA ALA A 502 -5.44 -2.58 6.90
C ALA A 502 -5.56 -4.13 6.98
N LEU A 503 -6.57 -4.72 6.34
CA LEU A 503 -6.80 -6.17 6.33
C LEU A 503 -5.69 -6.91 5.57
N ALA A 504 -5.20 -8.01 6.15
CA ALA A 504 -4.24 -8.89 5.50
C ALA A 504 -4.88 -9.62 4.32
N HIS A 505 -4.11 -9.81 3.25
CA HIS A 505 -4.54 -10.54 2.07
C HIS A 505 -4.44 -12.07 2.27
N THR A 506 -5.17 -12.57 3.25
CA THR A 506 -5.39 -14.00 3.41
C THR A 506 -6.34 -14.51 2.31
N VAL A 507 -6.44 -15.83 2.13
CA VAL A 507 -7.32 -16.41 1.10
C VAL A 507 -8.77 -15.95 1.25
N GLY A 508 -9.27 -15.84 2.48
CA GLY A 508 -10.63 -15.37 2.77
C GLY A 508 -10.80 -13.85 2.82
N GLN A 509 -9.76 -13.07 2.48
CA GLN A 509 -9.79 -11.60 2.49
C GLN A 509 -9.08 -11.02 1.26
N THR A 510 -9.18 -11.70 0.10
CA THR A 510 -8.50 -11.32 -1.14
C THR A 510 -9.47 -11.40 -2.30
N GLY A 511 -9.40 -10.45 -3.24
CA GLY A 511 -10.27 -10.38 -4.41
C GLY A 511 -11.74 -10.37 -3.99
N PRO A 512 -12.58 -11.28 -4.50
CA PRO A 512 -14.02 -11.29 -4.22
C PRO A 512 -14.38 -11.62 -2.76
N PHE A 513 -13.42 -11.99 -1.93
CA PHE A 513 -13.62 -12.25 -0.49
C PHE A 513 -13.18 -11.08 0.39
N ARG A 514 -12.70 -10.00 -0.20
CA ARG A 514 -12.40 -8.76 0.50
C ARG A 514 -13.69 -7.91 0.59
N PRO A 515 -13.86 -7.03 1.62
CA PRO A 515 -14.97 -6.10 1.62
C PRO A 515 -15.07 -5.36 0.29
N ALA A 516 -16.23 -5.43 -0.33
CA ALA A 516 -16.47 -4.82 -1.64
C ALA A 516 -16.58 -3.30 -1.55
N ASN A 517 -16.47 -2.65 -2.69
CA ASN A 517 -16.75 -1.21 -2.81
C ASN A 517 -18.26 -0.91 -2.86
N TYR A 518 -19.13 -1.82 -2.46
CA TYR A 518 -20.58 -1.70 -2.44
C TYR A 518 -21.23 -2.81 -1.61
N PRO A 519 -22.43 -2.64 -1.14
CA PRO A 519 -22.87 -1.61 -0.21
C PRO A 519 -22.51 -2.01 1.21
N VAL A 520 -22.48 -1.05 2.11
CA VAL A 520 -22.56 -1.37 3.54
C VAL A 520 -23.90 -2.05 3.80
N ALA A 521 -23.89 -3.24 4.40
CA ALA A 521 -25.09 -4.03 4.58
C ALA A 521 -26.21 -3.24 5.25
N GLY A 522 -27.35 -3.11 4.55
CA GLY A 522 -28.53 -2.38 4.99
C GLY A 522 -28.53 -0.88 4.68
N LEU A 523 -27.57 -0.37 3.88
CA LEU A 523 -27.58 1.00 3.36
C LEU A 523 -27.24 0.96 1.86
N ASN A 524 -28.25 1.07 1.00
CA ASN A 524 -28.11 0.82 -0.44
C ASN A 524 -27.41 1.94 -1.24
N ASN A 525 -27.04 3.04 -0.59
CA ASN A 525 -26.35 4.20 -1.17
C ASN A 525 -25.09 4.63 -0.39
N VAL A 526 -24.56 3.77 0.49
CA VAL A 526 -23.28 3.99 1.17
C VAL A 526 -22.24 3.04 0.59
N VAL A 527 -21.22 3.58 -0.04
CA VAL A 527 -20.16 2.84 -0.74
C VAL A 527 -18.86 2.95 0.04
N LEU A 528 -18.11 1.85 0.11
CA LEU A 528 -16.80 1.82 0.77
C LEU A 528 -15.66 2.06 -0.23
N ALA A 529 -14.62 2.77 0.19
CA ALA A 529 -13.36 2.85 -0.54
C ALA A 529 -12.17 2.86 0.42
N GLY A 530 -11.00 2.50 -0.06
CA GLY A 530 -9.76 2.56 0.73
C GLY A 530 -9.06 1.23 0.87
N SER A 531 -8.06 1.19 1.76
CA SER A 531 -7.15 0.04 1.87
C SER A 531 -7.77 -1.21 2.48
N SER A 532 -8.86 -1.08 3.26
CA SER A 532 -9.56 -2.24 3.84
C SER A 532 -10.57 -2.85 2.89
N THR A 533 -10.88 -2.20 1.77
CA THR A 533 -11.78 -2.68 0.72
C THR A 533 -11.03 -3.17 -0.51
N THR A 534 -11.76 -3.66 -1.52
CA THR A 534 -11.20 -4.04 -2.83
C THR A 534 -10.58 -2.80 -3.52
N PRO A 535 -9.38 -2.92 -4.14
CA PRO A 535 -8.54 -4.11 -4.25
C PRO A 535 -7.61 -4.34 -3.04
N GLY A 536 -7.40 -3.35 -2.18
CA GLY A 536 -6.62 -3.51 -0.94
C GLY A 536 -5.61 -2.39 -0.68
N VAL A 537 -4.64 -2.68 0.19
CA VAL A 537 -3.62 -1.75 0.65
C VAL A 537 -2.59 -1.43 -0.44
N GLY A 538 -2.12 -0.18 -0.45
CA GLY A 538 -1.08 0.36 -1.32
C GLY A 538 -1.53 1.67 -1.97
N VAL A 539 -0.59 2.51 -2.37
CA VAL A 539 -0.89 3.78 -3.05
C VAL A 539 -1.74 3.53 -4.31
N PRO A 540 -1.29 2.69 -5.29
CA PRO A 540 -2.05 2.47 -6.51
C PRO A 540 -3.41 1.81 -6.25
N THR A 541 -3.46 0.82 -5.39
CA THR A 541 -4.70 0.10 -5.06
C THR A 541 -5.71 0.99 -4.33
N THR A 542 -5.25 1.94 -3.54
CA THR A 542 -6.14 2.89 -2.85
C THR A 542 -6.73 3.90 -3.83
N VAL A 543 -5.95 4.40 -4.79
CA VAL A 543 -6.46 5.26 -5.88
C VAL A 543 -7.48 4.49 -6.74
N LEU A 544 -7.19 3.23 -7.07
CA LEU A 544 -8.13 2.33 -7.77
C LEU A 544 -9.41 2.13 -6.98
N SER A 545 -9.32 1.90 -5.66
CA SER A 545 -10.48 1.71 -4.79
C SER A 545 -11.46 2.89 -4.85
N GLY A 546 -10.94 4.12 -4.85
CA GLY A 546 -11.75 5.32 -5.05
C GLY A 546 -12.45 5.34 -6.41
N GLY A 547 -11.75 4.99 -7.48
CA GLY A 547 -12.33 4.87 -8.81
C GLY A 547 -13.43 3.81 -8.91
N LEU A 548 -13.23 2.64 -8.28
CA LEU A 548 -14.23 1.57 -8.22
C LEU A 548 -15.48 2.04 -7.46
N ALA A 549 -15.32 2.73 -6.35
CA ALA A 549 -16.43 3.29 -5.58
C ALA A 549 -17.22 4.33 -6.39
N ALA A 550 -16.52 5.25 -7.06
CA ALA A 550 -17.17 6.22 -7.96
C ALA A 550 -17.98 5.53 -9.06
N ARG A 551 -17.43 4.47 -9.66
CA ARG A 551 -18.12 3.69 -10.70
C ARG A 551 -19.40 3.03 -10.19
N ARG A 552 -19.47 2.61 -8.92
CA ARG A 552 -20.68 2.11 -8.29
C ARG A 552 -21.81 3.13 -8.22
N ILE A 553 -21.47 4.40 -8.00
CA ILE A 553 -22.45 5.50 -7.98
C ILE A 553 -22.87 5.87 -9.40
N LEU A 554 -21.93 5.86 -10.36
CA LEU A 554 -22.19 6.26 -11.75
C LEU A 554 -22.92 5.21 -12.58
N GLY A 555 -23.17 4.01 -12.04
CA GLY A 555 -23.82 2.93 -12.80
C GLY A 555 -22.95 2.31 -13.89
N GLY A 556 -21.62 2.45 -13.81
CA GLY A 556 -20.65 1.92 -14.78
C GLY A 556 -19.64 2.95 -15.25
N GLY A 557 -19.05 2.71 -16.42
CA GLY A 557 -18.04 3.58 -17.02
C GLY A 557 -16.61 3.06 -16.91
N SER A 558 -15.68 3.72 -17.63
CA SER A 558 -14.25 3.42 -17.58
C SER A 558 -13.63 3.98 -16.28
N LEU A 559 -12.58 3.33 -15.80
CA LEU A 559 -11.73 3.84 -14.70
C LEU A 559 -10.60 4.74 -15.23
N TRP A 560 -10.35 4.69 -16.53
CA TRP A 560 -9.30 5.40 -17.27
C TRP A 560 -9.85 6.12 -18.50
#